data_c86b30feabb07aea19e65721647e2b39
#
_entry.id   c86b30feabb07aea19e65721647e2b39
#
_cell.length_a   1.000
_cell.length_b   1.000
_cell.length_c   1.000
_cell.angle_alpha   90.00
_cell.angle_beta   90.00
_cell.angle_gamma   90.00
#
_symmetry.space_group_name_H-M   'P 1'
#
loop_
_entity.id
_entity.type
_entity.pdbx_description
1 polymer ?
#
loop_
_entity_poly.entity_id
_entity_poly.type
_entity_poly.pdbx_seq_one_letter_code
_entity_poly.pdbx_strand_id
1 'polypeptide(L)'
;KIYFDIAGVTQLDYLNLYKKFTYTNQESYRLDHIANVELGQKKLDHSEFDTFKDFYTKGWQKFVEYNIIDVELVDRMEDKMKLIDLAITMAFDAKVNFRDVFYQVRMWDTIIYNYLREKKIVIPPKVKVDKDAKYAGAYVKEPIPGKYDYVVSFDLNSLYPHLIMQYAISPETNIGMDDLNAMIHEAENDVSADKERLEAMIKVREISGKIDVYKVLNKELDMSPLKVLDWTMTANGAIYRRVKGMLPELMEKMYAERVIFKKRMLAAKQLNETKPSKALVKEISRCNNIQMAKKISLNSAYGAIGNQYFRYFKLANAEAITMSGQTSIRWIENKLNGFMNKTLKTEDVDYVIASDTDSIYLHVGPIVDKVFGDKEVDKEKIVNALDGFCQAKVEPFIDRSYQELAHYVNAYDQKMQMKRENIADRGIWTAKKRYILNVWDSEGV
;
A
#
# COMPACT_ATOMS: atom_id res chain seq x y z
N LYS A 1 -0.98 -32.27 16.49
CA LYS A 1 0.17 -32.32 15.55
C LYS A 1 1.44 -32.15 16.37
N ILE A 2 2.37 -33.07 16.28
CA ILE A 2 3.70 -32.98 16.90
C ILE A 2 4.60 -32.33 15.84
N TYR A 3 5.30 -31.26 16.22
CA TYR A 3 6.29 -30.62 15.38
C TYR A 3 7.68 -30.89 15.96
N PHE A 4 8.60 -31.27 15.09
CA PHE A 4 9.99 -31.44 15.45
C PHE A 4 10.81 -30.25 14.96
N ASP A 5 11.50 -29.58 15.86
CA ASP A 5 12.41 -28.49 15.53
C ASP A 5 13.84 -29.07 15.48
N ILE A 6 14.42 -29.09 14.29
CA ILE A 6 15.78 -29.60 14.07
C ILE A 6 16.74 -28.43 14.29
N ALA A 7 17.62 -28.56 15.28
CA ALA A 7 18.61 -27.54 15.58
C ALA A 7 19.49 -27.22 14.33
N GLY A 8 19.60 -25.95 13.99
CA GLY A 8 20.38 -25.48 12.84
C GLY A 8 19.71 -25.63 11.46
N VAL A 9 18.50 -26.17 11.41
CA VAL A 9 17.74 -26.34 10.16
C VAL A 9 16.45 -25.51 10.21
N THR A 10 16.30 -24.54 9.32
CA THR A 10 15.07 -23.78 9.19
C THR A 10 14.09 -24.49 8.26
N GLN A 11 12.90 -24.76 8.75
CA GLN A 11 11.81 -25.33 7.95
C GLN A 11 10.90 -24.21 7.45
N LEU A 12 10.69 -24.13 6.13
CA LEU A 12 9.74 -23.24 5.48
C LEU A 12 8.70 -24.10 4.74
N ASP A 13 7.44 -23.97 5.14
CA ASP A 13 6.34 -24.61 4.43
C ASP A 13 6.01 -23.80 3.16
N TYR A 14 6.14 -24.40 1.98
CA TYR A 14 5.91 -23.74 0.70
C TYR A 14 4.47 -23.25 0.55
N LEU A 15 3.50 -23.93 1.13
CA LEU A 15 2.10 -23.47 1.19
C LEU A 15 1.99 -22.12 1.93
N ASN A 16 2.74 -21.96 3.02
CA ASN A 16 2.73 -20.70 3.77
C ASN A 16 3.44 -19.59 3.01
N LEU A 17 4.54 -19.88 2.29
CA LEU A 17 5.21 -18.95 1.39
C LEU A 17 4.26 -18.50 0.28
N TYR A 18 3.60 -19.45 -0.38
CA TYR A 18 2.64 -19.16 -1.45
C TYR A 18 1.50 -18.24 -0.95
N LYS A 19 0.83 -18.61 0.15
CA LYS A 19 -0.25 -17.80 0.73
C LYS A 19 0.19 -16.40 1.18
N LYS A 20 1.42 -16.27 1.64
CA LYS A 20 1.92 -14.99 2.16
C LYS A 20 2.38 -14.03 1.09
N PHE A 21 2.99 -14.54 0.01
CA PHE A 21 3.70 -13.74 -0.96
C PHE A 21 3.08 -13.70 -2.36
N THR A 22 1.94 -14.42 -2.57
CA THR A 22 1.10 -14.24 -3.74
C THR A 22 -0.10 -13.35 -3.41
N TYR A 23 -0.49 -12.51 -4.35
CA TYR A 23 -1.56 -11.52 -4.13
C TYR A 23 -2.94 -11.99 -4.62
N THR A 24 -2.99 -13.12 -5.33
CA THR A 24 -4.23 -13.71 -5.85
C THR A 24 -4.76 -14.75 -4.89
N ASN A 25 -6.02 -14.60 -4.48
CA ASN A 25 -6.71 -15.65 -3.74
C ASN A 25 -7.07 -16.80 -4.66
N GLN A 26 -6.82 -18.01 -4.20
CA GLN A 26 -7.13 -19.23 -4.93
C GLN A 26 -8.39 -19.91 -4.36
N GLU A 27 -9.17 -20.56 -5.21
CA GLU A 27 -10.34 -21.35 -4.78
C GLU A 27 -9.94 -22.53 -3.88
N SER A 28 -8.76 -23.09 -4.13
CA SER A 28 -8.17 -24.17 -3.33
C SER A 28 -6.67 -24.00 -3.22
N TYR A 29 -6.11 -24.30 -2.04
CA TYR A 29 -4.66 -24.30 -1.80
C TYR A 29 -4.08 -25.73 -1.74
N ARG A 30 -4.79 -26.71 -2.30
CA ARG A 30 -4.24 -28.06 -2.49
C ARG A 30 -3.16 -28.03 -3.56
N LEU A 31 -2.10 -28.84 -3.38
CA LEU A 31 -0.98 -28.88 -4.31
C LEU A 31 -1.42 -29.12 -5.75
N ASP A 32 -2.38 -30.02 -5.97
CA ASP A 32 -2.92 -30.31 -7.30
C ASP A 32 -3.49 -29.07 -7.99
N HIS A 33 -4.30 -28.28 -7.25
CA HIS A 33 -4.92 -27.07 -7.78
C HIS A 33 -3.86 -25.99 -8.08
N ILE A 34 -2.97 -25.74 -7.11
CA ILE A 34 -1.94 -24.70 -7.27
C ILE A 34 -0.95 -25.06 -8.38
N ALA A 35 -0.52 -26.32 -8.47
CA ALA A 35 0.35 -26.78 -9.55
C ALA A 35 -0.32 -26.63 -10.93
N ASN A 36 -1.62 -26.90 -11.02
CA ASN A 36 -2.37 -26.70 -12.26
C ASN A 36 -2.46 -25.20 -12.63
N VAL A 37 -2.71 -24.31 -11.66
CA VAL A 37 -2.78 -22.86 -11.89
C VAL A 37 -1.40 -22.31 -12.31
N GLU A 38 -0.34 -22.69 -11.59
CA GLU A 38 0.98 -22.12 -11.79
C GLU A 38 1.78 -22.78 -12.92
N LEU A 39 1.66 -24.09 -13.09
CA LEU A 39 2.49 -24.88 -14.02
C LEU A 39 1.69 -25.49 -15.17
N GLY A 40 0.35 -25.49 -15.13
CA GLY A 40 -0.49 -26.26 -16.03
C GLY A 40 -0.37 -27.78 -15.82
N GLN A 41 0.15 -28.22 -14.68
CA GLN A 41 0.41 -29.62 -14.36
C GLN A 41 -0.38 -30.05 -13.12
N LYS A 42 -0.77 -31.31 -13.08
CA LYS A 42 -1.51 -31.91 -11.96
C LYS A 42 -0.70 -33.02 -11.30
N LYS A 43 -1.11 -33.40 -10.11
CA LYS A 43 -0.60 -34.57 -9.41
C LYS A 43 -0.91 -35.86 -10.22
N LEU A 44 -0.17 -36.92 -9.90
CA LEU A 44 -0.49 -38.23 -10.47
C LEU A 44 -1.87 -38.69 -9.97
N ASP A 45 -2.73 -39.09 -10.89
CA ASP A 45 -4.05 -39.64 -10.56
C ASP A 45 -3.92 -41.03 -9.90
N HIS A 46 -4.65 -41.25 -8.84
CA HIS A 46 -4.69 -42.51 -8.07
C HIS A 46 -6.15 -42.91 -7.72
N SER A 47 -7.10 -42.43 -8.53
CA SER A 47 -8.53 -42.67 -8.33
C SER A 47 -8.95 -44.15 -8.47
N GLU A 48 -8.08 -45.00 -9.04
CA GLU A 48 -8.29 -46.43 -9.10
C GLU A 48 -8.21 -47.16 -7.75
N PHE A 49 -7.74 -46.46 -6.68
CA PHE A 49 -7.67 -47.04 -5.34
C PHE A 49 -8.76 -46.44 -4.45
N ASP A 50 -9.55 -47.29 -3.78
CA ASP A 50 -10.66 -46.86 -2.92
C ASP A 50 -10.18 -46.04 -1.70
N THR A 51 -9.01 -46.38 -1.15
CA THR A 51 -8.44 -45.71 0.00
C THR A 51 -6.96 -45.40 -0.22
N PHE A 52 -6.46 -44.35 0.48
CA PHE A 52 -5.04 -44.07 0.47
C PHE A 52 -4.19 -45.20 1.03
N LYS A 53 -4.78 -46.03 1.93
CA LYS A 53 -4.15 -47.25 2.44
C LYS A 53 -3.98 -48.28 1.34
N ASP A 54 -5.02 -48.51 0.55
CA ASP A 54 -4.94 -49.41 -0.60
C ASP A 54 -3.89 -48.93 -1.61
N PHE A 55 -3.80 -47.63 -1.84
CA PHE A 55 -2.83 -47.07 -2.74
C PHE A 55 -1.39 -47.39 -2.33
N TYR A 56 -0.98 -47.14 -1.08
CA TYR A 56 0.38 -47.46 -0.68
C TYR A 56 0.66 -48.93 -0.38
N THR A 57 -0.39 -49.78 -0.19
CA THR A 57 -0.19 -51.22 0.07
C THR A 57 -0.29 -52.09 -1.21
N LYS A 58 -1.17 -51.72 -2.13
CA LYS A 58 -1.42 -52.48 -3.37
C LYS A 58 -0.74 -51.87 -4.59
N GLY A 59 -0.56 -50.57 -4.62
CA GLY A 59 0.04 -49.78 -5.72
C GLY A 59 1.39 -49.18 -5.36
N TRP A 60 2.29 -49.90 -4.66
CA TRP A 60 3.53 -49.37 -4.12
C TRP A 60 4.37 -48.62 -5.15
N GLN A 61 4.58 -49.13 -6.33
CA GLN A 61 5.37 -48.49 -7.37
C GLN A 61 4.77 -47.12 -7.75
N LYS A 62 3.48 -47.09 -8.04
CA LYS A 62 2.76 -45.86 -8.37
C LYS A 62 2.72 -44.86 -7.19
N PHE A 63 2.67 -45.37 -5.95
CA PHE A 63 2.75 -44.55 -4.75
C PHE A 63 4.11 -43.84 -4.62
N VAL A 64 5.23 -44.51 -4.96
CA VAL A 64 6.55 -43.92 -5.00
C VAL A 64 6.62 -42.84 -6.08
N GLU A 65 6.13 -43.13 -7.28
CA GLU A 65 6.04 -42.14 -8.40
C GLU A 65 5.19 -40.95 -8.04
N TYR A 66 4.04 -41.17 -7.38
CA TYR A 66 3.19 -40.10 -6.86
C TYR A 66 3.95 -39.17 -5.91
N ASN A 67 4.73 -39.74 -4.99
CA ASN A 67 5.51 -38.95 -4.04
C ASN A 67 6.62 -38.15 -4.72
N ILE A 68 7.30 -38.75 -5.72
CA ILE A 68 8.32 -38.06 -6.54
C ILE A 68 7.70 -36.86 -7.26
N ILE A 69 6.56 -37.05 -7.91
CA ILE A 69 5.86 -35.97 -8.63
C ILE A 69 5.43 -34.87 -7.67
N ASP A 70 4.96 -35.19 -6.47
CA ASP A 70 4.61 -34.17 -5.46
C ASP A 70 5.80 -33.28 -5.09
N VAL A 71 6.97 -33.85 -4.97
CA VAL A 71 8.21 -33.10 -4.70
C VAL A 71 8.63 -32.27 -5.91
N GLU A 72 8.63 -32.86 -7.11
CA GLU A 72 8.97 -32.18 -8.36
C GLU A 72 8.06 -31.00 -8.66
N LEU A 73 6.75 -31.09 -8.36
CA LEU A 73 5.82 -29.99 -8.55
C LEU A 73 6.19 -28.79 -7.66
N VAL A 74 6.59 -29.03 -6.42
CA VAL A 74 7.04 -27.95 -5.52
C VAL A 74 8.35 -27.34 -6.01
N ASP A 75 9.29 -28.15 -6.45
CA ASP A 75 10.58 -27.70 -7.01
C ASP A 75 10.39 -26.82 -8.25
N ARG A 76 9.54 -27.27 -9.20
CA ARG A 76 9.19 -26.48 -10.40
C ARG A 76 8.42 -25.20 -10.08
N MET A 77 7.56 -25.19 -9.04
CA MET A 77 6.93 -23.96 -8.58
C MET A 77 7.96 -22.99 -8.01
N GLU A 78 8.93 -23.47 -7.23
CA GLU A 78 10.01 -22.61 -6.73
C GLU A 78 10.89 -22.09 -7.89
N ASP A 79 11.19 -22.92 -8.87
CA ASP A 79 11.93 -22.48 -10.06
C ASP A 79 11.23 -21.33 -10.80
N LYS A 80 9.90 -21.37 -10.88
CA LYS A 80 9.10 -20.31 -11.51
C LYS A 80 8.93 -19.09 -10.62
N MET A 81 8.60 -19.28 -9.34
CA MET A 81 8.10 -18.22 -8.46
C MET A 81 9.17 -17.59 -7.58
N LYS A 82 10.25 -18.32 -7.28
CA LYS A 82 11.37 -17.86 -6.44
C LYS A 82 10.97 -17.32 -5.07
N LEU A 83 10.00 -17.97 -4.42
CA LEU A 83 9.47 -17.54 -3.12
C LEU A 83 10.44 -17.80 -1.96
N ILE A 84 11.26 -18.85 -2.06
CA ILE A 84 12.33 -19.13 -1.08
C ILE A 84 13.41 -18.04 -1.19
N ASP A 85 13.84 -17.71 -2.42
CA ASP A 85 14.80 -16.63 -2.67
C ASP A 85 14.27 -15.29 -2.14
N LEU A 86 12.97 -15.02 -2.31
CA LEU A 86 12.32 -13.83 -1.77
C LEU A 86 12.35 -13.81 -0.24
N ALA A 87 11.98 -14.92 0.41
CA ALA A 87 12.01 -15.04 1.87
C ALA A 87 13.43 -14.84 2.44
N ILE A 88 14.43 -15.43 1.80
CA ILE A 88 15.85 -15.25 2.16
C ILE A 88 16.26 -13.77 1.99
N THR A 89 15.88 -13.13 0.90
CA THR A 89 16.16 -11.72 0.65
C THR A 89 15.54 -10.83 1.71
N MET A 90 14.27 -11.09 2.07
CA MET A 90 13.56 -10.35 3.13
C MET A 90 14.23 -10.54 4.50
N ALA A 91 14.58 -11.77 4.85
CA ALA A 91 15.23 -12.09 6.12
C ALA A 91 16.59 -11.41 6.25
N PHE A 92 17.39 -11.43 5.18
CA PHE A 92 18.69 -10.77 5.12
C PHE A 92 18.56 -9.24 5.23
N ASP A 93 17.62 -8.65 4.50
CA ASP A 93 17.37 -7.21 4.51
C ASP A 93 16.90 -6.71 5.89
N ALA A 94 15.98 -7.43 6.53
CA ALA A 94 15.46 -7.12 7.86
C ALA A 94 16.38 -7.58 9.00
N LYS A 95 17.40 -8.39 8.72
CA LYS A 95 18.31 -9.04 9.69
C LYS A 95 17.55 -9.91 10.72
N VAL A 96 16.60 -10.69 10.21
CA VAL A 96 15.79 -11.63 11.00
C VAL A 96 16.05 -13.08 10.58
N ASN A 97 15.57 -14.05 11.35
CA ASN A 97 15.57 -15.45 10.93
C ASN A 97 14.55 -15.67 9.79
N PHE A 98 14.77 -16.67 8.96
CA PHE A 98 13.89 -16.98 7.80
C PHE A 98 12.42 -17.20 8.19
N ARG A 99 12.15 -17.80 9.35
CA ARG A 99 10.78 -17.95 9.88
C ARG A 99 10.12 -16.64 10.28
N ASP A 100 10.90 -15.63 10.63
CA ASP A 100 10.39 -14.36 11.13
C ASP A 100 9.81 -13.46 10.02
N VAL A 101 10.08 -13.78 8.74
CA VAL A 101 9.51 -13.06 7.59
C VAL A 101 7.97 -13.15 7.52
N PHE A 102 7.37 -14.15 8.18
CA PHE A 102 5.92 -14.27 8.30
C PHE A 102 5.32 -13.32 9.36
N TYR A 103 6.13 -12.76 10.26
CA TYR A 103 5.72 -11.96 11.41
C TYR A 103 6.12 -10.50 11.26
N GLN A 104 5.19 -9.66 10.77
CA GLN A 104 5.42 -8.25 10.49
C GLN A 104 5.96 -7.47 11.69
N VAL A 105 5.39 -7.69 12.88
CA VAL A 105 5.82 -7.02 14.12
C VAL A 105 7.28 -7.33 14.43
N ARG A 106 7.70 -8.59 14.31
CA ARG A 106 9.09 -8.98 14.60
C ARG A 106 10.06 -8.41 13.57
N MET A 107 9.69 -8.42 12.29
CA MET A 107 10.49 -7.80 11.23
C MET A 107 10.72 -6.32 11.52
N TRP A 108 9.66 -5.57 11.77
CA TRP A 108 9.75 -4.13 12.02
C TRP A 108 10.44 -3.79 13.33
N ASP A 109 10.22 -4.56 14.41
CA ASP A 109 10.97 -4.41 15.66
C ASP A 109 12.49 -4.56 15.41
N THR A 110 12.89 -5.52 14.59
CA THR A 110 14.32 -5.76 14.28
C THR A 110 14.90 -4.70 13.34
N ILE A 111 14.16 -4.28 12.32
CA ILE A 111 14.57 -3.19 11.41
C ILE A 111 14.83 -1.92 12.23
N ILE A 112 13.88 -1.53 13.09
CA ILE A 112 14.02 -0.33 13.94
C ILE A 112 15.14 -0.51 14.95
N TYR A 113 15.28 -1.69 15.57
CA TYR A 113 16.38 -1.97 16.48
C TYR A 113 17.74 -1.72 15.82
N ASN A 114 17.96 -2.26 14.61
CA ASN A 114 19.22 -2.07 13.90
C ASN A 114 19.45 -0.58 13.54
N TYR A 115 18.41 0.11 13.09
CA TYR A 115 18.46 1.54 12.79
C TYR A 115 18.84 2.39 14.02
N LEU A 116 18.19 2.15 15.16
CA LEU A 116 18.48 2.90 16.40
C LEU A 116 19.86 2.55 16.97
N ARG A 117 20.28 1.26 16.87
CA ARG A 117 21.61 0.83 17.28
C ARG A 117 22.72 1.54 16.48
N GLU A 118 22.55 1.69 15.18
CA GLU A 118 23.49 2.45 14.32
C GLU A 118 23.59 3.92 14.76
N LYS A 119 22.49 4.50 15.21
CA LYS A 119 22.43 5.85 15.78
C LYS A 119 22.81 5.95 17.26
N LYS A 120 23.18 4.84 17.90
CA LYS A 120 23.51 4.74 19.34
C LYS A 120 22.35 5.16 20.26
N ILE A 121 21.11 4.93 19.83
CA ILE A 121 19.89 5.18 20.60
C ILE A 121 19.40 3.88 21.22
N VAL A 122 19.14 3.93 22.52
CA VAL A 122 18.58 2.77 23.27
C VAL A 122 17.11 2.61 22.91
N ILE A 123 16.71 1.36 22.64
CA ILE A 123 15.30 1.05 22.37
C ILE A 123 14.47 1.11 23.65
N PRO A 124 13.21 1.61 23.60
CA PRO A 124 12.33 1.60 24.75
C PRO A 124 11.97 0.16 25.17
N PRO A 125 11.66 -0.09 26.44
CA PRO A 125 11.13 -1.38 26.86
C PRO A 125 9.81 -1.68 26.16
N LYS A 126 9.50 -2.98 26.00
CA LYS A 126 8.20 -3.39 25.44
C LYS A 126 7.15 -3.28 26.54
N VAL A 127 6.16 -2.43 26.33
CA VAL A 127 5.02 -2.26 27.23
C VAL A 127 3.84 -3.05 26.69
N LYS A 128 3.14 -3.77 27.58
CA LYS A 128 1.88 -4.41 27.21
C LYS A 128 0.79 -3.34 27.15
N VAL A 129 0.18 -3.18 26.00
CA VAL A 129 -0.94 -2.24 25.78
C VAL A 129 -2.14 -3.07 25.39
N ASP A 130 -3.28 -2.85 26.08
CA ASP A 130 -4.53 -3.46 25.71
C ASP A 130 -5.19 -2.63 24.61
N LYS A 131 -5.65 -3.32 23.56
CA LYS A 131 -6.33 -2.69 22.41
C LYS A 131 -7.82 -2.70 22.64
N ASP A 132 -8.33 -1.74 23.43
CA ASP A 132 -9.76 -1.64 23.73
C ASP A 132 -10.57 -0.90 22.66
N ALA A 133 -9.91 -0.10 21.81
CA ALA A 133 -10.58 0.71 20.82
C ALA A 133 -10.36 0.19 19.39
N LYS A 134 -11.45 0.09 18.63
CA LYS A 134 -11.45 -0.07 17.18
C LYS A 134 -11.40 1.31 16.53
N TYR A 135 -10.61 1.47 15.48
CA TYR A 135 -10.57 2.69 14.67
C TYR A 135 -11.01 2.40 13.24
N ALA A 136 -11.43 3.44 12.51
CA ALA A 136 -11.87 3.33 11.14
C ALA A 136 -10.72 2.91 10.22
N GLY A 137 -10.98 1.95 9.33
CA GLY A 137 -10.05 1.50 8.31
C GLY A 137 -10.04 2.41 7.08
N ALA A 138 -9.73 1.82 5.92
CA ALA A 138 -9.76 2.52 4.64
C ALA A 138 -11.18 2.91 4.22
N TYR A 139 -11.27 3.96 3.39
CA TYR A 139 -12.50 4.36 2.74
C TYR A 139 -12.73 3.58 1.45
N VAL A 140 -13.95 3.14 1.25
CA VAL A 140 -14.43 2.54 0.00
C VAL A 140 -15.75 3.21 -0.35
N LYS A 141 -15.81 3.89 -1.49
CA LYS A 141 -17.04 4.51 -2.00
C LYS A 141 -18.05 3.44 -2.40
N GLU A 142 -19.33 3.65 -2.06
CA GLU A 142 -20.44 2.86 -2.62
C GLU A 142 -20.61 3.26 -4.08
N PRO A 143 -20.38 2.37 -5.07
CA PRO A 143 -20.60 2.70 -6.46
C PRO A 143 -22.10 2.76 -6.77
N ILE A 144 -22.47 3.60 -7.71
CA ILE A 144 -23.80 3.52 -8.33
C ILE A 144 -23.78 2.32 -9.29
N PRO A 145 -24.59 1.26 -9.06
CA PRO A 145 -24.58 0.10 -9.94
C PRO A 145 -24.96 0.49 -11.36
N GLY A 146 -24.20 0.01 -12.34
CA GLY A 146 -24.44 0.36 -13.74
C GLY A 146 -23.32 -0.05 -14.66
N LYS A 147 -23.56 0.19 -15.94
CA LYS A 147 -22.58 0.06 -17.02
C LYS A 147 -22.11 1.45 -17.42
N TYR A 148 -20.80 1.59 -17.54
CA TYR A 148 -20.14 2.83 -17.89
C TYR A 148 -19.25 2.63 -19.10
N ASP A 149 -19.38 3.49 -20.09
CA ASP A 149 -18.51 3.51 -21.26
C ASP A 149 -17.34 4.47 -20.96
N TYR A 150 -16.13 4.02 -21.29
CA TYR A 150 -14.86 4.71 -21.04
C TYR A 150 -14.62 5.11 -19.59
N VAL A 151 -13.87 4.28 -18.91
CA VAL A 151 -13.46 4.47 -17.51
C VAL A 151 -11.95 4.51 -17.42
N VAL A 152 -11.42 5.47 -16.68
CA VAL A 152 -10.00 5.57 -16.38
C VAL A 152 -9.80 5.36 -14.89
N SER A 153 -8.88 4.46 -14.53
CA SER A 153 -8.45 4.30 -13.13
C SER A 153 -7.16 5.05 -12.85
N PHE A 154 -7.09 5.62 -11.65
CA PHE A 154 -5.90 6.24 -11.07
C PHE A 154 -5.60 5.58 -9.75
N ASP A 155 -4.32 5.37 -9.44
CA ASP A 155 -3.86 4.72 -8.21
C ASP A 155 -2.79 5.55 -7.50
N LEU A 156 -2.83 5.56 -6.16
CA LEU A 156 -1.84 6.21 -5.30
C LEU A 156 -0.65 5.29 -5.04
N ASN A 157 0.52 5.72 -5.42
CA ASN A 157 1.74 4.97 -5.19
C ASN A 157 2.00 4.71 -3.70
N SER A 158 1.86 3.44 -3.25
CA SER A 158 2.20 3.02 -1.87
C SER A 158 1.63 3.96 -0.80
N LEU A 159 0.30 4.15 -0.78
CA LEU A 159 -0.42 5.16 0.02
C LEU A 159 0.08 5.29 1.47
N TYR A 160 0.03 4.23 2.27
CA TYR A 160 0.34 4.32 3.70
C TYR A 160 1.79 4.70 4.01
N PRO A 161 2.82 4.13 3.36
CA PRO A 161 4.19 4.60 3.49
C PRO A 161 4.36 6.09 3.16
N HIS A 162 3.70 6.58 2.10
CA HIS A 162 3.78 7.98 1.72
C HIS A 162 3.06 8.92 2.69
N LEU A 163 1.95 8.47 3.30
CA LEU A 163 1.31 9.23 4.39
C LEU A 163 2.19 9.33 5.63
N ILE A 164 2.89 8.25 5.99
CA ILE A 164 3.86 8.27 7.08
C ILE A 164 4.94 9.32 6.81
N MET A 165 5.46 9.39 5.58
CA MET A 165 6.45 10.39 5.18
C MET A 165 5.86 11.81 5.14
N GLN A 166 4.66 11.97 4.60
CA GLN A 166 4.01 13.27 4.39
C GLN A 166 3.69 14.00 5.69
N TYR A 167 3.16 13.28 6.68
CA TYR A 167 2.78 13.83 7.97
C TYR A 167 3.83 13.64 9.06
N ALA A 168 5.02 13.16 8.70
CA ALA A 168 6.09 12.82 9.66
C ALA A 168 5.61 11.91 10.80
N ILE A 169 4.72 10.94 10.51
CA ILE A 169 4.13 10.05 11.50
C ILE A 169 5.20 9.13 12.08
N SER A 170 5.54 9.35 13.34
CA SER A 170 6.52 8.54 14.09
C SER A 170 6.25 8.67 15.60
N PRO A 171 6.61 7.69 16.42
CA PRO A 171 6.38 7.78 17.87
C PRO A 171 7.00 9.01 18.52
N GLU A 172 8.20 9.40 18.10
CA GLU A 172 8.98 10.50 18.66
C GLU A 172 8.60 11.88 18.10
N THR A 173 7.90 11.93 16.98
CA THR A 173 7.41 13.20 16.40
C THR A 173 5.99 13.53 16.86
N ASN A 174 5.26 12.51 17.34
CA ASN A 174 3.90 12.66 17.82
C ASN A 174 3.86 13.44 19.15
N ILE A 175 3.08 14.51 19.18
CA ILE A 175 2.82 15.31 20.37
C ILE A 175 1.52 14.81 20.99
N GLY A 176 1.63 14.12 22.14
CA GLY A 176 0.48 13.66 22.91
C GLY A 176 -0.31 14.83 23.49
N MET A 177 -1.58 14.62 23.79
CA MET A 177 -2.41 15.67 24.39
C MET A 177 -1.92 16.06 25.78
N ASP A 178 -1.42 15.11 26.56
CA ASP A 178 -0.83 15.39 27.88
C ASP A 178 0.47 16.22 27.74
N ASP A 179 1.31 15.91 26.75
CA ASP A 179 2.51 16.68 26.47
C ASP A 179 2.14 18.11 26.04
N LEU A 180 1.13 18.27 25.18
CA LEU A 180 0.64 19.58 24.74
C LEU A 180 0.10 20.41 25.91
N ASN A 181 -0.69 19.80 26.79
CA ASN A 181 -1.22 20.47 27.98
C ASN A 181 -0.08 20.89 28.95
N ALA A 182 0.93 20.04 29.13
CA ALA A 182 2.11 20.39 29.93
C ALA A 182 2.88 21.57 29.32
N MET A 183 3.11 21.58 27.99
CA MET A 183 3.75 22.70 27.29
C MET A 183 2.97 24.01 27.41
N ILE A 184 1.65 23.97 27.32
CA ILE A 184 0.77 25.15 27.50
C ILE A 184 0.90 25.66 28.94
N HIS A 185 0.78 24.78 29.93
CA HIS A 185 0.87 25.15 31.35
C HIS A 185 2.24 25.76 31.71
N GLU A 186 3.33 25.20 31.17
CA GLU A 186 4.66 25.76 31.36
C GLU A 186 4.77 27.17 30.77
N ALA A 187 4.27 27.36 29.54
CA ALA A 187 4.31 28.67 28.87
C ALA A 187 3.37 29.71 29.54
N GLU A 188 2.26 29.33 30.13
CA GLU A 188 1.37 30.23 30.89
C GLU A 188 2.04 30.77 32.17
N ASN A 189 2.95 30.00 32.76
CA ASN A 189 3.66 30.38 33.99
C ASN A 189 5.01 31.04 33.74
N ASP A 190 5.47 31.12 32.48
CA ASP A 190 6.70 31.78 32.10
C ASP A 190 6.41 33.18 31.54
N VAL A 191 6.81 34.23 32.30
CA VAL A 191 6.64 35.63 31.91
C VAL A 191 7.42 35.99 30.63
N SER A 192 8.44 35.20 30.29
CA SER A 192 9.25 35.36 29.09
C SER A 192 8.75 34.59 27.89
N ALA A 193 7.69 33.80 28.05
CA ALA A 193 7.16 32.96 26.98
C ALA A 193 6.65 33.76 25.79
N ASP A 194 6.88 33.24 24.61
CA ASP A 194 6.34 33.78 23.36
C ASP A 194 4.81 33.66 23.35
N LYS A 195 4.11 34.78 23.44
CA LYS A 195 2.65 34.85 23.51
C LYS A 195 1.99 34.31 22.22
N GLU A 196 2.57 34.59 21.06
CA GLU A 196 2.04 34.09 19.78
C GLU A 196 2.09 32.57 19.74
N ARG A 197 3.19 31.99 20.20
CA ARG A 197 3.38 30.55 20.29
C ARG A 197 2.42 29.89 21.31
N LEU A 198 2.20 30.53 22.45
CA LEU A 198 1.23 30.06 23.45
C LEU A 198 -0.20 30.05 22.89
N GLU A 199 -0.64 31.16 22.29
CA GLU A 199 -1.95 31.26 21.64
C GLU A 199 -2.11 30.22 20.54
N ALA A 200 -1.07 29.98 19.75
CA ALA A 200 -1.07 28.95 18.71
C ALA A 200 -1.25 27.54 19.31
N MET A 201 -0.57 27.20 20.42
CA MET A 201 -0.72 25.90 21.09
C MET A 201 -2.16 25.71 21.62
N ILE A 202 -2.76 26.73 22.21
CA ILE A 202 -4.15 26.68 22.69
C ILE A 202 -5.11 26.42 21.52
N LYS A 203 -4.96 27.15 20.40
CA LYS A 203 -5.78 26.98 19.22
C LYS A 203 -5.59 25.58 18.58
N VAL A 204 -4.37 25.07 18.49
CA VAL A 204 -4.09 23.72 17.97
C VAL A 204 -4.74 22.65 18.84
N ARG A 205 -4.74 22.81 20.17
CA ARG A 205 -5.46 21.92 21.09
C ARG A 205 -6.98 21.90 20.80
N GLU A 206 -7.58 23.07 20.57
CA GLU A 206 -9.00 23.16 20.23
C GLU A 206 -9.32 22.55 18.87
N ILE A 207 -8.48 22.77 17.87
CA ILE A 207 -8.63 22.20 16.53
C ILE A 207 -8.53 20.68 16.62
N SER A 208 -7.54 20.13 17.34
CA SER A 208 -7.35 18.70 17.54
C SER A 208 -8.60 18.01 18.11
N GLY A 209 -9.32 18.65 19.03
CA GLY A 209 -10.55 18.10 19.59
C GLY A 209 -11.80 18.21 18.69
N LYS A 210 -11.71 18.96 17.57
CA LYS A 210 -12.84 19.25 16.67
C LYS A 210 -12.67 18.70 15.26
N ILE A 211 -11.44 18.40 14.85
CA ILE A 211 -11.11 18.01 13.48
C ILE A 211 -11.67 16.63 13.14
N ASP A 212 -12.12 16.48 11.91
CA ASP A 212 -12.49 15.23 11.28
C ASP A 212 -12.24 15.32 9.76
N VAL A 213 -12.44 14.21 9.05
CA VAL A 213 -12.22 14.16 7.58
C VAL A 213 -13.08 15.19 6.86
N TYR A 214 -14.35 15.36 7.21
CA TYR A 214 -15.28 16.29 6.52
C TYR A 214 -14.84 17.74 6.67
N LYS A 215 -14.43 18.15 7.87
CA LYS A 215 -13.97 19.50 8.13
C LYS A 215 -12.68 19.82 7.39
N VAL A 216 -11.79 18.82 7.21
CA VAL A 216 -10.60 18.96 6.37
C VAL A 216 -11.00 19.11 4.90
N LEU A 217 -11.92 18.28 4.39
CA LEU A 217 -12.39 18.33 3.00
C LEU A 217 -13.02 19.68 2.65
N ASN A 218 -13.79 20.24 3.57
CA ASN A 218 -14.50 21.52 3.40
C ASN A 218 -13.65 22.75 3.80
N LYS A 219 -12.43 22.54 4.34
CA LYS A 219 -11.58 23.61 4.89
C LYS A 219 -12.27 24.46 5.96
N GLU A 220 -13.04 23.85 6.83
CA GLU A 220 -13.82 24.54 7.85
C GLU A 220 -12.98 25.06 9.04
N LEU A 221 -11.72 24.63 9.16
CA LEU A 221 -10.83 24.94 10.28
C LEU A 221 -9.69 25.86 9.83
N ASP A 222 -9.36 26.84 10.67
CA ASP A 222 -8.16 27.65 10.48
C ASP A 222 -6.92 26.89 10.96
N MET A 223 -6.14 26.36 10.00
CA MET A 223 -4.90 25.62 10.26
C MET A 223 -3.67 26.51 10.40
N SER A 224 -3.81 27.84 10.36
CA SER A 224 -2.66 28.78 10.46
C SER A 224 -1.83 28.60 11.74
N PRO A 225 -2.39 28.25 12.93
CA PRO A 225 -1.60 28.04 14.14
C PRO A 225 -0.56 26.92 14.02
N LEU A 226 -0.80 25.92 13.16
CA LEU A 226 0.17 24.86 12.89
C LEU A 226 1.45 25.39 12.26
N LYS A 227 1.37 26.45 11.45
CA LYS A 227 2.54 27.08 10.82
C LYS A 227 3.40 27.82 11.82
N VAL A 228 2.78 28.52 12.79
CA VAL A 228 3.49 29.21 13.87
C VAL A 228 4.31 28.23 14.70
N LEU A 229 3.79 27.02 14.93
CA LEU A 229 4.43 26.00 15.76
C LEU A 229 5.39 25.10 15.00
N ASP A 230 5.38 25.15 13.69
CA ASP A 230 6.03 24.19 12.79
C ASP A 230 5.55 22.75 13.05
N TRP A 231 4.23 22.57 13.17
CA TRP A 231 3.57 21.28 13.38
C TRP A 231 2.64 20.95 12.21
N THR A 232 2.27 19.69 12.12
CA THR A 232 1.22 19.19 11.22
C THR A 232 0.18 18.43 12.00
N MET A 233 -1.02 18.30 11.45
CA MET A 233 -2.13 17.57 12.09
C MET A 233 -2.83 16.67 11.08
N THR A 234 -3.18 15.47 11.51
CA THR A 234 -3.99 14.51 10.75
C THR A 234 -5.47 14.62 11.11
N ALA A 235 -6.35 14.07 10.28
CA ALA A 235 -7.81 14.23 10.43
C ALA A 235 -8.40 13.53 11.67
N ASN A 236 -7.63 12.70 12.38
CA ASN A 236 -8.00 12.17 13.70
C ASN A 236 -7.55 13.06 14.88
N GLY A 237 -7.03 14.25 14.62
CA GLY A 237 -6.55 15.18 15.63
C GLY A 237 -5.12 14.91 16.14
N ALA A 238 -4.44 13.88 15.64
CA ALA A 238 -3.06 13.62 16.04
C ALA A 238 -2.11 14.70 15.49
N ILE A 239 -1.23 15.20 16.36
CA ILE A 239 -0.31 16.31 16.08
C ILE A 239 1.10 15.76 15.96
N TYR A 240 1.85 16.23 14.98
CA TYR A 240 3.24 15.84 14.74
C TYR A 240 4.13 17.06 14.55
N ARG A 241 5.36 16.99 15.09
CA ARG A 241 6.41 17.95 14.75
C ARG A 241 6.82 17.77 13.30
N ARG A 242 7.03 18.85 12.56
CA ARG A 242 7.47 18.80 11.16
C ARG A 242 8.98 18.53 11.06
N VAL A 243 9.38 17.40 11.62
CA VAL A 243 10.77 16.89 11.55
C VAL A 243 10.75 15.44 11.07
N LYS A 244 11.81 15.05 10.36
CA LYS A 244 11.92 13.68 9.87
C LYS A 244 12.16 12.69 11.03
N GLY A 245 11.16 11.93 11.40
CA GLY A 245 11.26 10.85 12.38
C GLY A 245 11.83 9.56 11.80
N MET A 246 12.03 8.55 12.65
CA MET A 246 12.61 7.26 12.27
C MET A 246 11.75 6.49 11.24
N LEU A 247 10.42 6.49 11.40
CA LEU A 247 9.55 5.80 10.45
C LEU A 247 9.56 6.47 9.07
N PRO A 248 9.37 7.80 8.93
CA PRO A 248 9.55 8.50 7.67
C PRO A 248 10.90 8.24 7.00
N GLU A 249 12.01 8.27 7.77
CA GLU A 249 13.36 8.02 7.23
C GLU A 249 13.50 6.59 6.69
N LEU A 250 13.01 5.59 7.43
CA LEU A 250 13.02 4.19 7.00
C LEU A 250 12.14 3.96 5.76
N MET A 251 10.94 4.57 5.72
CA MET A 251 10.04 4.48 4.55
C MET A 251 10.70 5.08 3.32
N GLU A 252 11.27 6.26 3.43
CA GLU A 252 11.93 6.97 2.33
C GLU A 252 13.12 6.17 1.78
N LYS A 253 13.98 5.65 2.66
CA LYS A 253 15.12 4.80 2.28
C LYS A 253 14.66 3.54 1.54
N MET A 254 13.70 2.80 2.10
CA MET A 254 13.21 1.56 1.50
C MET A 254 12.52 1.81 0.16
N TYR A 255 11.77 2.90 0.04
CA TYR A 255 11.10 3.27 -1.20
C TYR A 255 12.11 3.68 -2.30
N ALA A 256 13.11 4.47 -1.96
CA ALA A 256 14.18 4.84 -2.89
C ALA A 256 14.95 3.62 -3.40
N GLU A 257 15.32 2.71 -2.51
CA GLU A 257 15.98 1.45 -2.86
C GLU A 257 15.08 0.60 -3.79
N ARG A 258 13.78 0.47 -3.48
CA ARG A 258 12.82 -0.22 -4.35
C ARG A 258 12.81 0.36 -5.76
N VAL A 259 12.72 1.68 -5.90
CA VAL A 259 12.70 2.36 -7.20
C VAL A 259 13.97 2.07 -8.01
N ILE A 260 15.14 2.11 -7.36
CA ILE A 260 16.42 1.79 -8.01
C ILE A 260 16.40 0.36 -8.57
N PHE A 261 16.04 -0.63 -7.75
CA PHE A 261 16.02 -2.02 -8.18
C PHE A 261 14.91 -2.32 -9.21
N LYS A 262 13.73 -1.67 -9.10
CA LYS A 262 12.68 -1.77 -10.14
C LYS A 262 13.20 -1.25 -11.49
N LYS A 263 13.85 -0.10 -11.53
CA LYS A 263 14.44 0.46 -12.77
C LYS A 263 15.51 -0.46 -13.35
N ARG A 264 16.41 -0.99 -12.53
CA ARG A 264 17.44 -1.95 -12.97
C ARG A 264 16.84 -3.23 -13.54
N MET A 265 15.81 -3.77 -12.90
CA MET A 265 15.07 -4.93 -13.38
C MET A 265 14.47 -4.66 -14.78
N LEU A 266 13.78 -3.53 -14.95
CA LEU A 266 13.14 -3.17 -16.22
C LEU A 266 14.19 -2.98 -17.34
N ALA A 267 15.28 -2.30 -17.05
CA ALA A 267 16.37 -2.14 -18.00
C ALA A 267 17.00 -3.50 -18.40
N ALA A 268 17.19 -4.40 -17.43
CA ALA A 268 17.71 -5.74 -17.72
C ALA A 268 16.70 -6.58 -18.53
N LYS A 269 15.38 -6.44 -18.29
CA LYS A 269 14.32 -7.09 -19.10
C LYS A 269 14.39 -6.61 -20.56
N GLN A 270 14.39 -5.30 -20.79
CA GLN A 270 14.47 -4.71 -22.11
C GLN A 270 15.74 -5.15 -22.87
N LEU A 271 16.88 -5.20 -22.18
CA LEU A 271 18.12 -5.69 -22.78
C LEU A 271 18.04 -7.18 -23.11
N ASN A 272 17.39 -7.98 -22.27
CA ASN A 272 17.24 -9.43 -22.47
C ASN A 272 16.32 -9.77 -23.65
N GLU A 273 15.36 -8.90 -24.01
CA GLU A 273 14.54 -9.06 -25.22
C GLU A 273 15.38 -8.95 -26.49
N THR A 274 16.37 -8.06 -26.51
CA THR A 274 17.22 -7.84 -27.69
C THR A 274 18.47 -8.72 -27.70
N LYS A 275 19.04 -9.04 -26.53
CA LYS A 275 20.25 -9.83 -26.33
C LYS A 275 20.09 -10.82 -25.18
N PRO A 276 19.35 -11.92 -25.37
CA PRO A 276 19.06 -12.90 -24.30
C PRO A 276 20.39 -13.47 -23.73
N SER A 277 20.48 -13.48 -22.39
CA SER A 277 21.62 -14.13 -21.71
C SER A 277 21.22 -14.63 -20.30
N LYS A 278 21.86 -15.74 -19.87
CA LYS A 278 21.69 -16.29 -18.51
C LYS A 278 22.05 -15.26 -17.41
N ALA A 279 23.01 -14.40 -17.67
CA ALA A 279 23.42 -13.35 -16.74
C ALA A 279 22.32 -12.30 -16.56
N LEU A 280 21.65 -11.88 -17.63
CA LEU A 280 20.50 -10.96 -17.57
C LEU A 280 19.30 -11.58 -16.86
N VAL A 281 18.98 -12.84 -17.15
CA VAL A 281 17.89 -13.56 -16.45
C VAL A 281 18.16 -13.60 -14.93
N LYS A 282 19.41 -13.89 -14.52
CA LYS A 282 19.80 -13.87 -13.11
C LYS A 282 19.71 -12.47 -12.49
N GLU A 283 20.14 -11.43 -13.21
CA GLU A 283 20.03 -10.04 -12.72
C GLU A 283 18.56 -9.58 -12.62
N ILE A 284 17.71 -9.95 -13.57
CA ILE A 284 16.25 -9.69 -13.51
C ILE A 284 15.66 -10.32 -12.25
N SER A 285 15.93 -11.62 -12.01
CA SER A 285 15.44 -12.33 -10.82
C SER A 285 15.94 -11.68 -9.53
N ARG A 286 17.23 -11.37 -9.43
CA ARG A 286 17.83 -10.73 -8.26
C ARG A 286 17.20 -9.36 -7.97
N CYS A 287 17.10 -8.50 -8.97
CA CYS A 287 16.51 -7.17 -8.80
C CYS A 287 15.03 -7.24 -8.49
N ASN A 288 14.30 -8.22 -9.08
CA ASN A 288 12.89 -8.44 -8.77
C ASN A 288 12.70 -8.85 -7.30
N ASN A 289 13.48 -9.79 -6.80
CA ASN A 289 13.38 -10.23 -5.40
C ASN A 289 13.66 -9.09 -4.42
N ILE A 290 14.69 -8.27 -4.68
CA ILE A 290 14.99 -7.12 -3.82
C ILE A 290 13.85 -6.08 -3.84
N GLN A 291 13.35 -5.68 -5.03
CA GLN A 291 12.27 -4.70 -5.11
C GLN A 291 10.97 -5.23 -4.52
N MET A 292 10.68 -6.53 -4.65
CA MET A 292 9.52 -7.17 -4.03
C MET A 292 9.65 -7.25 -2.50
N ALA A 293 10.83 -7.62 -1.99
CA ALA A 293 11.10 -7.60 -0.56
C ALA A 293 10.85 -6.20 0.04
N LYS A 294 11.34 -5.14 -0.61
CA LYS A 294 11.08 -3.75 -0.19
C LYS A 294 9.60 -3.38 -0.27
N LYS A 295 8.89 -3.76 -1.35
CA LYS A 295 7.45 -3.53 -1.50
C LYS A 295 6.66 -4.18 -0.36
N ILE A 296 6.96 -5.44 -0.05
CA ILE A 296 6.28 -6.20 1.02
C ILE A 296 6.59 -5.58 2.38
N SER A 297 7.84 -5.22 2.65
CA SER A 297 8.23 -4.56 3.90
C SER A 297 7.50 -3.23 4.09
N LEU A 298 7.49 -2.35 3.09
CA LEU A 298 6.78 -1.06 3.12
C LEU A 298 5.29 -1.24 3.42
N ASN A 299 4.60 -2.14 2.70
CA ASN A 299 3.18 -2.38 2.89
C ASN A 299 2.86 -3.01 4.25
N SER A 300 3.81 -3.78 4.82
CA SER A 300 3.65 -4.41 6.14
C SER A 300 3.83 -3.45 7.32
N ALA A 301 4.39 -2.27 7.09
CA ALA A 301 4.67 -1.29 8.15
C ALA A 301 3.41 -0.87 8.90
N TYR A 302 2.35 -0.52 8.17
CA TYR A 302 1.07 -0.18 8.76
C TYR A 302 0.50 -1.32 9.63
N GLY A 303 0.60 -2.58 9.15
CA GLY A 303 0.18 -3.76 9.91
C GLY A 303 0.95 -3.94 11.22
N ALA A 304 2.23 -3.58 11.24
CA ALA A 304 3.04 -3.57 12.47
C ALA A 304 2.64 -2.41 13.39
N ILE A 305 2.55 -1.18 12.87
CA ILE A 305 2.19 0.03 13.63
C ILE A 305 0.83 -0.12 14.31
N GLY A 306 -0.15 -0.74 13.65
CA GLY A 306 -1.50 -0.99 14.18
C GLY A 306 -1.63 -2.20 15.11
N ASN A 307 -0.53 -2.90 15.40
CA ASN A 307 -0.55 -4.12 16.21
C ASN A 307 -0.16 -3.82 17.67
N GLN A 308 -1.02 -4.18 18.63
CA GLN A 308 -0.82 -3.96 20.07
C GLN A 308 0.47 -4.62 20.64
N TYR A 309 1.01 -5.63 19.96
CA TYR A 309 2.25 -6.30 20.35
C TYR A 309 3.51 -5.63 19.80
N PHE A 310 3.34 -4.57 19.00
CA PHE A 310 4.46 -3.80 18.49
C PHE A 310 5.02 -2.88 19.57
N ARG A 311 6.34 -2.82 19.71
CA ARG A 311 7.04 -2.00 20.72
C ARG A 311 6.68 -0.52 20.66
N TYR A 312 6.45 -0.01 19.46
CA TYR A 312 6.16 1.40 19.18
C TYR A 312 4.68 1.63 18.87
N PHE A 313 3.81 0.73 19.34
CA PHE A 313 2.37 0.86 19.15
C PHE A 313 1.83 2.12 19.82
N LYS A 314 1.17 2.96 19.04
CA LYS A 314 0.28 4.04 19.50
C LYS A 314 -0.95 4.02 18.61
N LEU A 315 -2.14 3.88 19.21
CA LEU A 315 -3.40 3.84 18.47
C LEU A 315 -3.58 5.06 17.58
N ALA A 316 -3.26 6.25 18.12
CA ALA A 316 -3.33 7.52 17.40
C ALA A 316 -2.50 7.53 16.11
N ASN A 317 -1.31 6.90 16.09
CA ASN A 317 -0.48 6.81 14.87
C ASN A 317 -1.10 5.89 13.81
N ALA A 318 -1.67 4.76 14.23
CA ALA A 318 -2.34 3.84 13.30
C ALA A 318 -3.58 4.46 12.68
N GLU A 319 -4.39 5.14 13.50
CA GLU A 319 -5.57 5.88 13.07
C GLU A 319 -5.22 7.08 12.20
N ALA A 320 -4.14 7.81 12.52
CA ALA A 320 -3.65 8.91 11.71
C ALA A 320 -3.36 8.47 10.26
N ILE A 321 -2.77 7.29 10.07
CA ILE A 321 -2.47 6.77 8.72
C ILE A 321 -3.78 6.51 7.96
N THR A 322 -4.76 5.82 8.56
CA THR A 322 -6.01 5.48 7.86
C THR A 322 -6.90 6.70 7.62
N MET A 323 -7.00 7.60 8.60
CA MET A 323 -7.80 8.83 8.44
C MET A 323 -7.17 9.79 7.43
N SER A 324 -5.84 9.88 7.38
CA SER A 324 -5.15 10.63 6.32
C SER A 324 -5.34 9.98 4.95
N GLY A 325 -5.39 8.64 4.87
CA GLY A 325 -5.74 7.91 3.65
C GLY A 325 -7.15 8.22 3.17
N GLN A 326 -8.13 8.15 4.08
CA GLN A 326 -9.51 8.55 3.79
C GLN A 326 -9.61 10.00 3.32
N THR A 327 -8.88 10.91 3.98
CA THR A 327 -8.83 12.32 3.60
C THR A 327 -8.27 12.49 2.19
N SER A 328 -7.16 11.84 1.89
CA SER A 328 -6.47 11.95 0.59
C SER A 328 -7.34 11.45 -0.56
N ILE A 329 -7.97 10.29 -0.42
CA ILE A 329 -8.80 9.71 -1.50
C ILE A 329 -10.09 10.51 -1.71
N ARG A 330 -10.75 10.94 -0.64
CA ARG A 330 -11.98 11.74 -0.72
C ARG A 330 -11.71 13.17 -1.18
N TRP A 331 -10.57 13.74 -0.80
CA TRP A 331 -10.14 15.04 -1.32
C TRP A 331 -10.03 15.04 -2.83
N ILE A 332 -9.34 14.05 -3.39
CA ILE A 332 -9.15 13.99 -4.83
C ILE A 332 -10.44 13.60 -5.57
N GLU A 333 -11.30 12.78 -4.96
CA GLU A 333 -12.66 12.51 -5.47
C GLU A 333 -13.44 13.80 -5.67
N ASN A 334 -13.52 14.64 -4.64
CA ASN A 334 -14.23 15.93 -4.71
C ASN A 334 -13.60 16.86 -5.75
N LYS A 335 -12.27 16.92 -5.81
CA LYS A 335 -11.54 17.76 -6.78
C LYS A 335 -11.76 17.31 -8.21
N LEU A 336 -11.72 16.01 -8.48
CA LEU A 336 -11.96 15.45 -9.82
C LEU A 336 -13.41 15.64 -10.26
N ASN A 337 -14.38 15.47 -9.39
CA ASN A 337 -15.78 15.79 -9.70
C ASN A 337 -15.94 17.27 -10.08
N GLY A 338 -15.36 18.19 -9.33
CA GLY A 338 -15.36 19.61 -9.66
C GLY A 338 -14.65 19.91 -10.99
N PHE A 339 -13.52 19.27 -11.27
CA PHE A 339 -12.79 19.39 -12.53
C PHE A 339 -13.64 18.91 -13.72
N MET A 340 -14.31 17.76 -13.59
CA MET A 340 -15.15 17.18 -14.64
C MET A 340 -16.39 18.04 -14.89
N ASN A 341 -17.09 18.47 -13.84
CA ASN A 341 -18.26 19.34 -13.95
C ASN A 341 -17.89 20.65 -14.67
N LYS A 342 -16.78 21.28 -14.30
CA LYS A 342 -16.28 22.47 -14.99
C LYS A 342 -15.94 22.21 -16.46
N THR A 343 -15.30 21.09 -16.77
CA THR A 343 -14.89 20.73 -18.15
C THR A 343 -16.07 20.43 -19.05
N LEU A 344 -17.07 19.74 -18.50
CA LEU A 344 -18.26 19.31 -19.23
C LEU A 344 -19.40 20.35 -19.21
N LYS A 345 -19.29 21.38 -18.35
CA LYS A 345 -20.32 22.39 -18.06
C LYS A 345 -21.59 21.76 -17.48
N THR A 346 -21.42 20.86 -16.54
CA THR A 346 -22.48 20.22 -15.76
C THR A 346 -22.42 20.71 -14.32
N GLU A 347 -23.44 20.46 -13.51
CA GLU A 347 -23.53 20.82 -12.10
C GLU A 347 -23.83 19.57 -11.30
N ASP A 348 -23.09 19.36 -10.21
CA ASP A 348 -23.28 18.30 -9.20
C ASP A 348 -23.35 16.86 -9.74
N VAL A 349 -22.75 16.60 -10.92
CA VAL A 349 -22.64 15.25 -11.46
C VAL A 349 -21.45 14.53 -10.83
N ASP A 350 -21.68 13.32 -10.35
CA ASP A 350 -20.63 12.46 -9.79
C ASP A 350 -19.99 11.60 -10.88
N TYR A 351 -18.82 12.02 -11.35
CA TYR A 351 -18.03 11.32 -12.36
C TYR A 351 -17.06 10.28 -11.76
N VAL A 352 -16.81 10.34 -10.46
CA VAL A 352 -16.03 9.32 -9.76
C VAL A 352 -16.95 8.17 -9.37
N ILE A 353 -17.01 7.15 -10.22
CA ILE A 353 -17.94 6.01 -10.09
C ILE A 353 -17.66 5.21 -8.81
N ALA A 354 -16.39 4.98 -8.52
CA ALA A 354 -15.94 4.18 -7.40
C ALA A 354 -14.58 4.67 -6.90
N SER A 355 -14.29 4.39 -5.63
CA SER A 355 -12.94 4.48 -5.06
C SER A 355 -12.75 3.34 -4.05
N ASP A 356 -11.52 2.82 -3.96
CA ASP A 356 -11.15 1.79 -3.00
C ASP A 356 -9.77 2.05 -2.44
N THR A 357 -9.69 2.50 -1.21
CA THR A 357 -8.47 2.73 -0.42
C THR A 357 -7.51 3.75 -1.06
N ASP A 358 -6.91 3.43 -2.19
CA ASP A 358 -5.88 4.18 -2.91
C ASP A 358 -6.19 4.39 -4.40
N SER A 359 -7.27 3.80 -4.91
CA SER A 359 -7.67 3.90 -6.31
C SER A 359 -8.97 4.68 -6.53
N ILE A 360 -9.05 5.35 -7.68
CA ILE A 360 -10.23 6.06 -8.16
C ILE A 360 -10.57 5.62 -9.59
N TYR A 361 -11.86 5.45 -9.84
CA TYR A 361 -12.41 5.12 -11.16
C TYR A 361 -13.25 6.30 -11.69
N LEU A 362 -12.74 6.96 -12.72
CA LEU A 362 -13.31 8.16 -13.29
C LEU A 362 -14.05 7.81 -14.60
N HIS A 363 -15.33 8.14 -14.67
CA HIS A 363 -16.13 8.01 -15.89
C HIS A 363 -15.81 9.15 -16.87
N VAL A 364 -15.17 8.83 -17.97
CA VAL A 364 -14.74 9.78 -19.00
C VAL A 364 -15.52 9.66 -20.30
N GLY A 365 -16.53 8.77 -20.37
CA GLY A 365 -17.43 8.63 -21.51
C GLY A 365 -17.99 9.96 -22.03
N PRO A 366 -18.53 10.84 -21.16
CA PRO A 366 -19.02 12.16 -21.60
C PRO A 366 -17.96 13.08 -22.20
N ILE A 367 -16.65 12.88 -21.89
CA ILE A 367 -15.57 13.59 -22.59
C ILE A 367 -15.41 13.03 -24.01
N VAL A 368 -15.45 11.68 -24.14
CA VAL A 368 -15.36 11.00 -25.44
C VAL A 368 -16.51 11.47 -26.34
N ASP A 369 -17.74 11.48 -25.86
CA ASP A 369 -18.93 11.94 -26.59
C ASP A 369 -18.78 13.40 -27.00
N LYS A 370 -18.27 14.26 -26.14
CA LYS A 370 -18.06 15.68 -26.44
C LYS A 370 -16.99 15.93 -27.51
N VAL A 371 -15.93 15.09 -27.53
CA VAL A 371 -14.79 15.27 -28.44
C VAL A 371 -15.02 14.59 -29.78
N PHE A 372 -15.57 13.40 -29.78
CA PHE A 372 -15.72 12.59 -30.99
C PHE A 372 -17.14 12.59 -31.56
N GLY A 373 -18.17 12.87 -30.71
CA GLY A 373 -19.58 12.85 -31.11
C GLY A 373 -19.99 11.50 -31.70
N ASP A 374 -20.83 11.54 -32.72
CA ASP A 374 -21.31 10.33 -33.41
C ASP A 374 -20.34 9.80 -34.50
N LYS A 375 -19.11 10.29 -34.53
CA LYS A 375 -18.12 9.80 -35.50
C LYS A 375 -17.67 8.38 -35.13
N GLU A 376 -17.71 7.49 -36.09
CA GLU A 376 -17.04 6.19 -35.95
C GLU A 376 -15.52 6.41 -35.90
N VAL A 377 -14.99 6.36 -34.69
CA VAL A 377 -13.55 6.46 -34.42
C VAL A 377 -13.07 5.14 -33.88
N ASP A 378 -11.93 4.69 -34.35
CA ASP A 378 -11.28 3.49 -33.82
C ASP A 378 -11.01 3.64 -32.32
N LYS A 379 -11.33 2.60 -31.55
CA LYS A 379 -11.15 2.55 -30.09
C LYS A 379 -9.73 2.85 -29.66
N GLU A 380 -8.74 2.36 -30.38
CA GLU A 380 -7.34 2.62 -30.10
C GLU A 380 -7.02 4.13 -30.16
N LYS A 381 -7.57 4.85 -31.11
CA LYS A 381 -7.42 6.32 -31.20
C LYS A 381 -8.07 7.03 -30.02
N ILE A 382 -9.22 6.55 -29.55
CA ILE A 382 -9.90 7.10 -28.37
C ILE A 382 -9.04 6.85 -27.12
N VAL A 383 -8.53 5.64 -26.94
CA VAL A 383 -7.67 5.27 -25.81
C VAL A 383 -6.41 6.13 -25.79
N ASN A 384 -5.74 6.30 -26.93
CA ASN A 384 -4.54 7.16 -27.04
C ASN A 384 -4.87 8.64 -26.74
N ALA A 385 -6.04 9.12 -27.17
CA ALA A 385 -6.48 10.48 -26.85
C ALA A 385 -6.78 10.65 -25.35
N LEU A 386 -7.41 9.66 -24.72
CA LEU A 386 -7.66 9.64 -23.28
C LEU A 386 -6.35 9.57 -22.47
N ASP A 387 -5.38 8.76 -22.89
CA ASP A 387 -4.07 8.72 -22.26
C ASP A 387 -3.38 10.11 -22.33
N GLY A 388 -3.33 10.72 -23.50
CA GLY A 388 -2.81 12.07 -23.67
C GLY A 388 -3.56 13.12 -22.83
N PHE A 389 -4.89 13.02 -22.69
CA PHE A 389 -5.69 13.88 -21.83
C PHE A 389 -5.35 13.67 -20.35
N CYS A 390 -5.21 12.43 -19.90
CA CYS A 390 -4.83 12.11 -18.52
C CYS A 390 -3.46 12.70 -18.18
N GLN A 391 -2.45 12.46 -19.01
CA GLN A 391 -1.09 12.96 -18.80
C GLN A 391 -1.00 14.49 -18.84
N ALA A 392 -1.70 15.13 -19.79
CA ALA A 392 -1.57 16.57 -19.99
C ALA A 392 -2.46 17.41 -19.07
N LYS A 393 -3.59 16.89 -18.59
CA LYS A 393 -4.61 17.67 -17.85
C LYS A 393 -4.94 17.10 -16.49
N VAL A 394 -5.23 15.79 -16.40
CA VAL A 394 -5.77 15.19 -15.17
C VAL A 394 -4.65 14.99 -14.14
N GLU A 395 -3.55 14.36 -14.49
CA GLU A 395 -2.44 14.12 -13.55
C GLU A 395 -1.85 15.43 -12.99
N PRO A 396 -1.56 16.48 -13.81
CA PRO A 396 -1.10 17.75 -13.26
C PRO A 396 -2.15 18.47 -12.38
N PHE A 397 -3.43 18.26 -12.61
CA PHE A 397 -4.49 18.75 -11.75
C PHE A 397 -4.51 18.01 -10.41
N ILE A 398 -4.35 16.70 -10.42
CA ILE A 398 -4.24 15.86 -9.22
C ILE A 398 -3.05 16.30 -8.37
N ASP A 399 -1.88 16.48 -8.98
CA ASP A 399 -0.66 16.91 -8.29
C ASP A 399 -0.87 18.28 -7.59
N ARG A 400 -1.45 19.27 -8.28
CA ARG A 400 -1.79 20.57 -7.67
C ARG A 400 -2.78 20.44 -6.52
N SER A 401 -3.76 19.55 -6.67
CA SER A 401 -4.78 19.32 -5.64
C SER A 401 -4.18 18.72 -4.36
N TYR A 402 -3.21 17.81 -4.48
CA TYR A 402 -2.49 17.29 -3.33
C TYR A 402 -1.52 18.30 -2.71
N GLN A 403 -0.91 19.16 -3.50
CA GLN A 403 -0.14 20.31 -3.00
C GLN A 403 -1.00 21.23 -2.12
N GLU A 404 -2.24 21.52 -2.57
CA GLU A 404 -3.18 22.33 -1.82
C GLU A 404 -3.56 21.69 -0.47
N LEU A 405 -3.82 20.37 -0.44
CA LEU A 405 -4.09 19.65 0.79
C LEU A 405 -2.89 19.68 1.75
N ALA A 406 -1.71 19.35 1.25
CA ALA A 406 -0.48 19.36 2.05
C ALA A 406 -0.19 20.76 2.67
N HIS A 407 -0.41 21.82 1.89
CA HIS A 407 -0.27 23.18 2.38
C HIS A 407 -1.31 23.55 3.45
N TYR A 408 -2.55 23.12 3.27
CA TYR A 408 -3.65 23.40 4.20
C TYR A 408 -3.40 22.79 5.58
N VAL A 409 -3.01 21.52 5.64
CA VAL A 409 -2.72 20.80 6.90
C VAL A 409 -1.30 21.04 7.42
N ASN A 410 -0.55 21.91 6.77
CA ASN A 410 0.86 22.16 7.06
C ASN A 410 1.70 20.88 7.12
N ALA A 411 1.52 19.98 6.14
CA ALA A 411 2.23 18.70 6.08
C ALA A 411 3.76 18.91 6.05
N TYR A 412 4.51 17.94 6.56
CA TYR A 412 5.98 17.99 6.54
C TYR A 412 6.53 18.06 5.11
N ASP A 413 5.93 17.27 4.22
CA ASP A 413 6.26 17.26 2.79
C ASP A 413 5.01 16.87 1.97
N GLN A 414 5.03 17.05 0.64
CA GLN A 414 4.00 16.53 -0.25
C GLN A 414 4.51 15.25 -0.91
N LYS A 415 3.91 14.11 -0.57
CA LYS A 415 4.32 12.78 -1.03
C LYS A 415 3.26 12.06 -1.85
N MET A 416 2.02 12.54 -1.90
CA MET A 416 0.96 11.89 -2.66
C MET A 416 1.21 12.01 -4.16
N GLN A 417 1.33 10.87 -4.82
CA GLN A 417 1.47 10.75 -6.26
C GLN A 417 0.45 9.75 -6.78
N MET A 418 -0.48 10.22 -7.58
CA MET A 418 -1.50 9.39 -8.20
C MET A 418 -1.25 9.35 -9.71
N LYS A 419 -1.22 8.16 -10.27
CA LYS A 419 -0.94 7.91 -11.68
C LYS A 419 -2.08 7.15 -12.34
N ARG A 420 -2.28 7.38 -13.65
CA ARG A 420 -3.17 6.58 -14.44
C ARG A 420 -2.70 5.13 -14.48
N GLU A 421 -3.58 4.22 -14.15
CA GLU A 421 -3.31 2.78 -14.15
C GLU A 421 -3.94 2.12 -15.38
N ASN A 422 -5.26 2.18 -15.52
CA ASN A 422 -5.97 1.53 -16.61
C ASN A 422 -6.86 2.49 -17.38
N ILE A 423 -7.04 2.22 -18.68
CA ILE A 423 -8.09 2.77 -19.53
C ILE A 423 -8.94 1.59 -20.04
N ALA A 424 -10.22 1.61 -19.71
CA ALA A 424 -11.19 0.61 -20.15
C ALA A 424 -12.25 1.28 -21.06
N ASP A 425 -12.65 0.59 -22.14
CA ASP A 425 -13.74 1.06 -22.99
C ASP A 425 -15.10 0.83 -22.33
N ARG A 426 -15.18 -0.15 -21.41
CA ARG A 426 -16.39 -0.47 -20.66
C ARG A 426 -16.06 -0.95 -19.25
N GLY A 427 -16.92 -0.54 -18.30
CA GLY A 427 -16.89 -1.03 -16.93
C GLY A 427 -18.31 -1.30 -16.43
N ILE A 428 -18.46 -2.34 -15.59
CA ILE A 428 -19.71 -2.68 -14.93
C ILE A 428 -19.45 -2.79 -13.44
N TRP A 429 -20.20 -2.03 -12.64
CA TRP A 429 -20.21 -2.10 -11.18
C TRP A 429 -21.53 -2.64 -10.67
N THR A 430 -21.50 -3.63 -9.79
CA THR A 430 -22.69 -4.20 -9.15
C THR A 430 -22.76 -3.88 -7.66
N ALA A 431 -21.63 -3.73 -6.99
CA ALA A 431 -21.48 -3.38 -5.58
C ALA A 431 -20.02 -2.99 -5.27
N LYS A 432 -19.73 -2.61 -4.01
CA LYS A 432 -18.37 -2.41 -3.51
C LYS A 432 -17.49 -3.62 -3.84
N LYS A 433 -16.34 -3.36 -4.44
CA LYS A 433 -15.34 -4.39 -4.82
C LYS A 433 -15.86 -5.47 -5.78
N ARG A 434 -17.00 -5.23 -6.45
CA ARG A 434 -17.59 -6.13 -7.45
C ARG A 434 -17.80 -5.38 -8.75
N TYR A 435 -16.80 -5.47 -9.62
CA TYR A 435 -16.78 -4.81 -10.92
C TYR A 435 -15.98 -5.61 -11.93
N ILE A 436 -16.22 -5.34 -13.20
CA ILE A 436 -15.50 -5.89 -14.34
C ILE A 436 -15.13 -4.73 -15.25
N LEU A 437 -13.88 -4.69 -15.71
CA LEU A 437 -13.37 -3.74 -16.69
C LEU A 437 -12.90 -4.47 -17.95
N ASN A 438 -13.25 -3.95 -19.11
CA ASN A 438 -12.63 -4.33 -20.37
C ASN A 438 -11.47 -3.38 -20.67
N VAL A 439 -10.29 -3.74 -20.16
CA VAL A 439 -9.08 -2.91 -20.20
C VAL A 439 -8.46 -2.94 -21.59
N TRP A 440 -8.13 -1.77 -22.14
CA TRP A 440 -7.44 -1.55 -23.41
C TRP A 440 -6.00 -1.07 -23.23
N ASP A 441 -5.71 -0.39 -22.15
CA ASP A 441 -4.36 0.07 -21.80
C ASP A 441 -4.15 -0.09 -20.30
N SER A 442 -3.02 -0.63 -19.92
CA SER A 442 -2.59 -0.76 -18.52
C SER A 442 -1.18 -0.23 -18.36
N GLU A 443 -1.01 0.83 -17.57
CA GLU A 443 0.27 1.51 -17.33
C GLU A 443 1.03 1.96 -18.60
N GLY A 444 0.34 2.14 -19.74
CA GLY A 444 0.95 2.53 -21.02
C GLY A 444 1.41 1.34 -21.89
N VAL A 445 0.86 0.16 -21.66
CA VAL A 445 1.13 -1.08 -22.41
C VAL A 445 -0.15 -1.66 -22.97
#